data_63e41957222e041a6f883abc8a02ea26
#
_entry.id   63e41957222e041a6f883abc8a02ea26
#
_cell.length_a   1.000
_cell.length_b   1.000
_cell.length_c   1.000
_cell.angle_alpha   90.00
_cell.angle_beta   90.00
_cell.angle_gamma   90.00
#
_symmetry.space_group_name_H-M   'P 1'
#
loop_
_entity.id
_entity.type
_entity.pdbx_description
1 polymer ?
#
loop_
_entity_poly.entity_id
_entity_poly.type
_entity_poly.pdbx_seq_one_letter_code
_entity_poly.pdbx_strand_id
1 'polypeptide(L)'
;MIQLLKKEDQFNRTIFNGNFLANKPVANGTKDNVKPYSSLFYWSHARAIGDCEFGLHPHEGFEIMTFILEGNVSHYDTATKVWTPLETGDFQVIQSNSGIEHSERISKGTRNFQIWFDPNFYEAVKKAPSYTDYHSKDFKPIMEDGIKTIIYVGKGSIANVLTPGLSIKRLFFDKKAKYSLQLDKNSSYTFYVLKGDTVIDGNALTSDDAVRISNLENLEVEFEIEGELFYIETPLVSNYKMIWS
;
A
#
# COMPACT_ATOMS: atom_id res chain seq x y z
N MET A 1 8.34 16.62 9.56
CA MET A 1 9.48 15.64 9.48
C MET A 1 9.44 15.00 8.11
N ILE A 2 10.60 14.93 7.42
CA ILE A 2 10.75 14.22 6.14
C ILE A 2 11.79 13.13 6.33
N GLN A 3 11.46 11.89 5.99
CA GLN A 3 12.34 10.73 6.05
C GLN A 3 12.37 10.05 4.68
N LEU A 4 13.53 10.05 4.04
CA LEU A 4 13.75 9.37 2.77
C LEU A 4 13.92 7.85 3.01
N LEU A 5 13.34 7.07 2.13
CA LEU A 5 13.39 5.62 2.10
C LEU A 5 13.78 5.20 0.68
N LYS A 6 15.06 5.41 0.35
CA LYS A 6 15.59 5.03 -0.96
C LYS A 6 15.43 3.52 -1.17
N LYS A 7 15.28 3.08 -2.41
CA LYS A 7 15.09 1.67 -2.74
C LYS A 7 16.15 0.76 -2.12
N GLU A 8 17.42 1.18 -2.13
CA GLU A 8 18.54 0.44 -1.53
C GLU A 8 18.50 0.40 0.00
N ASP A 9 17.83 1.36 0.65
CA ASP A 9 17.67 1.44 2.09
C ASP A 9 16.47 0.65 2.61
N GLN A 10 15.55 0.23 1.71
CA GLN A 10 14.40 -0.59 2.04
C GLN A 10 14.84 -2.02 2.36
N PHE A 11 13.98 -2.77 3.04
CA PHE A 11 14.24 -4.18 3.28
C PHE A 11 13.98 -5.00 2.02
N ASN A 12 15.04 -5.40 1.33
CA ASN A 12 14.97 -6.16 0.09
C ASN A 12 15.01 -7.67 0.38
N ARG A 13 14.12 -8.43 -0.27
CA ARG A 13 14.03 -9.87 -0.13
C ARG A 13 13.85 -10.56 -1.48
N THR A 14 14.53 -11.69 -1.63
CA THR A 14 14.38 -12.59 -2.79
C THR A 14 14.00 -13.96 -2.28
N ILE A 15 12.96 -14.55 -2.82
CA ILE A 15 12.45 -15.89 -2.46
C ILE A 15 12.09 -16.70 -3.72
N PHE A 16 11.68 -17.95 -3.54
CA PHE A 16 11.34 -18.88 -4.64
C PHE A 16 12.47 -19.00 -5.69
N ASN A 17 13.71 -19.19 -5.22
CA ASN A 17 14.91 -19.33 -6.06
C ASN A 17 15.10 -18.17 -7.06
N GLY A 18 14.75 -16.94 -6.66
CA GLY A 18 14.88 -15.74 -7.48
C GLY A 18 13.61 -15.35 -8.24
N ASN A 19 12.57 -16.17 -8.22
CA ASN A 19 11.34 -15.87 -8.96
C ASN A 19 10.47 -14.78 -8.35
N PHE A 20 10.70 -14.43 -7.08
CA PHE A 20 9.94 -13.38 -6.41
C PHE A 20 10.88 -12.41 -5.70
N LEU A 21 10.79 -11.16 -6.09
CA LEU A 21 11.55 -10.05 -5.52
C LEU A 21 10.59 -9.12 -4.76
N ALA A 22 11.00 -8.66 -3.60
CA ALA A 22 10.23 -7.69 -2.84
C ALA A 22 11.15 -6.63 -2.22
N ASN A 23 10.80 -5.36 -2.39
CA ASN A 23 11.34 -4.29 -1.58
C ASN A 23 10.23 -3.75 -0.65
N LYS A 24 10.62 -3.50 0.62
CA LYS A 24 9.68 -3.15 1.68
C LYS A 24 10.06 -1.83 2.30
N PRO A 25 9.31 -0.76 2.01
CA PRO A 25 9.47 0.53 2.69
C PRO A 25 9.00 0.50 4.15
N VAL A 26 8.16 -0.50 4.51
CA VAL A 26 7.77 -0.75 5.91
C VAL A 26 7.87 -2.25 6.20
N ALA A 27 8.67 -2.60 7.21
CA ALA A 27 8.85 -3.99 7.63
C ALA A 27 9.15 -4.07 9.13
N ASN A 28 8.43 -4.95 9.83
CA ASN A 28 8.65 -5.17 11.25
C ASN A 28 9.98 -5.93 11.50
N GLY A 29 10.69 -5.56 12.58
CA GLY A 29 11.83 -6.31 13.12
C GLY A 29 13.14 -6.23 12.33
N THR A 30 13.30 -5.25 11.41
CA THR A 30 14.49 -5.18 10.55
C THR A 30 15.37 -3.96 10.83
N LYS A 31 15.28 -2.93 9.98
CA LYS A 31 16.08 -1.71 10.06
C LYS A 31 15.25 -0.57 10.64
N ASP A 32 15.90 0.39 11.29
CA ASP A 32 15.22 1.52 11.93
C ASP A 32 14.45 2.40 10.95
N ASN A 33 14.96 2.59 9.73
CA ASN A 33 14.31 3.39 8.70
C ASN A 33 13.04 2.78 8.10
N VAL A 34 12.84 1.47 8.20
CA VAL A 34 11.65 0.76 7.68
C VAL A 34 10.72 0.26 8.78
N LYS A 35 10.88 0.71 10.03
CA LYS A 35 10.00 0.33 11.13
C LYS A 35 8.53 0.73 10.90
N PRO A 36 7.60 -0.05 11.45
CA PRO A 36 6.19 0.30 11.55
C PRO A 36 5.96 1.69 12.14
N TYR A 37 4.89 2.32 11.71
CA TYR A 37 4.43 3.59 12.29
C TYR A 37 2.91 3.72 12.13
N SER A 38 2.26 4.41 13.07
CA SER A 38 0.79 4.52 13.11
C SER A 38 0.16 3.12 13.02
N SER A 39 -0.85 2.93 12.19
CA SER A 39 -1.47 1.62 11.93
C SER A 39 -0.74 0.80 10.86
N LEU A 40 0.18 1.37 10.11
CA LEU A 40 0.91 0.70 9.03
C LEU A 40 2.13 -0.06 9.56
N PHE A 41 2.14 -1.39 9.43
CA PHE A 41 3.26 -2.19 9.95
C PHE A 41 3.92 -3.10 8.92
N TYR A 42 3.37 -3.19 7.71
CA TYR A 42 3.99 -3.92 6.60
C TYR A 42 3.58 -3.30 5.26
N TRP A 43 4.55 -3.12 4.38
CA TRP A 43 4.32 -2.73 2.99
C TRP A 43 5.38 -3.39 2.11
N SER A 44 4.95 -4.25 1.22
CA SER A 44 5.80 -4.93 0.23
C SER A 44 5.43 -4.48 -1.18
N HIS A 45 6.41 -4.04 -1.95
CA HIS A 45 6.33 -3.97 -3.40
C HIS A 45 6.94 -5.24 -3.98
N ALA A 46 6.10 -6.11 -4.48
CA ALA A 46 6.47 -7.40 -5.02
C ALA A 46 6.56 -7.39 -6.55
N ARG A 47 7.49 -8.19 -7.08
CA ARG A 47 7.69 -8.45 -8.51
C ARG A 47 7.89 -9.94 -8.73
N ALA A 48 7.04 -10.56 -9.53
CA ALA A 48 7.16 -11.95 -9.92
C ALA A 48 7.99 -12.08 -11.22
N ILE A 49 9.20 -12.59 -11.11
CA ILE A 49 10.10 -12.85 -12.25
C ILE A 49 9.74 -14.20 -12.92
N GLY A 50 9.18 -15.11 -12.14
CA GLY A 50 8.57 -16.36 -12.57
C GLY A 50 7.25 -16.56 -11.84
N ASP A 51 6.48 -17.59 -12.22
CA ASP A 51 5.27 -17.96 -11.49
C ASP A 51 5.60 -18.37 -10.05
N CYS A 52 4.81 -17.90 -9.09
CA CYS A 52 5.00 -18.13 -7.68
C CYS A 52 3.68 -18.55 -7.02
N GLU A 53 3.77 -19.39 -5.99
CA GLU A 53 2.63 -19.72 -5.15
C GLU A 53 3.02 -19.62 -3.68
N PHE A 54 2.32 -18.79 -2.94
CA PHE A 54 2.32 -18.81 -1.49
C PHE A 54 1.23 -19.79 -1.06
N GLY A 55 1.64 -20.91 -0.49
CA GLY A 55 0.72 -21.92 0.02
C GLY A 55 -0.16 -21.37 1.14
N LEU A 56 -1.13 -22.17 1.56
CA LEU A 56 -2.06 -21.78 2.61
C LEU A 56 -1.33 -21.38 3.90
N HIS A 57 -1.62 -20.17 4.39
CA HIS A 57 -1.00 -19.61 5.59
C HIS A 57 -1.98 -18.70 6.35
N PRO A 58 -1.87 -18.66 7.71
CA PRO A 58 -2.86 -17.97 8.55
C PRO A 58 -2.54 -16.49 8.75
N HIS A 59 -3.60 -15.71 8.93
CA HIS A 59 -3.59 -14.33 9.43
C HIS A 59 -4.72 -14.11 10.44
N GLU A 60 -4.46 -13.26 11.45
CA GLU A 60 -5.41 -12.92 12.48
C GLU A 60 -5.23 -11.44 12.88
N GLY A 61 -6.35 -10.72 13.05
CA GLY A 61 -6.41 -9.39 13.63
C GLY A 61 -5.98 -8.23 12.73
N PHE A 62 -5.60 -8.47 11.48
CA PHE A 62 -5.08 -7.45 10.56
C PHE A 62 -5.99 -7.18 9.37
N GLU A 63 -5.86 -6.01 8.80
CA GLU A 63 -6.32 -5.74 7.44
C GLU A 63 -5.14 -5.90 6.46
N ILE A 64 -5.33 -6.78 5.47
CA ILE A 64 -4.37 -7.05 4.40
C ILE A 64 -4.96 -6.49 3.12
N MET A 65 -4.21 -5.60 2.48
CA MET A 65 -4.62 -4.92 1.27
C MET A 65 -3.67 -5.26 0.14
N THR A 66 -4.20 -5.81 -0.95
CA THR A 66 -3.43 -6.16 -2.15
C THR A 66 -3.86 -5.28 -3.32
N PHE A 67 -2.91 -4.57 -3.93
CA PHE A 67 -3.12 -3.71 -5.10
C PHE A 67 -2.35 -4.29 -6.28
N ILE A 68 -3.04 -4.66 -7.36
CA ILE A 68 -2.41 -5.19 -8.56
C ILE A 68 -1.97 -4.02 -9.44
N LEU A 69 -0.66 -3.79 -9.50
CA LEU A 69 -0.06 -2.71 -10.32
C LEU A 69 0.08 -3.13 -11.77
N GLU A 70 0.47 -4.38 -12.01
CA GLU A 70 0.63 -5.02 -13.32
C GLU A 70 0.41 -6.54 -13.18
N GLY A 71 -0.09 -7.19 -14.24
CA GLY A 71 -0.28 -8.63 -14.29
C GLY A 71 -1.50 -9.11 -13.54
N ASN A 72 -1.40 -10.27 -12.89
CA ASN A 72 -2.53 -10.89 -12.21
C ASN A 72 -2.10 -11.75 -11.00
N VAL A 73 -3.00 -11.85 -10.03
CA VAL A 73 -2.90 -12.70 -8.85
C VAL A 73 -4.19 -13.52 -8.74
N SER A 74 -4.10 -14.80 -8.41
CA SER A 74 -5.27 -15.56 -7.97
C SER A 74 -5.18 -15.75 -6.46
N HIS A 75 -6.27 -15.44 -5.78
CA HIS A 75 -6.39 -15.54 -4.33
C HIS A 75 -7.37 -16.64 -3.94
N TYR A 76 -7.04 -17.39 -2.89
CA TYR A 76 -7.90 -18.39 -2.25
C TYR A 76 -7.91 -18.16 -0.74
N ASP A 77 -9.06 -18.33 -0.11
CA ASP A 77 -9.17 -18.27 1.34
C ASP A 77 -10.11 -19.34 1.90
N THR A 78 -9.98 -19.59 3.22
CA THR A 78 -10.77 -20.60 3.94
C THR A 78 -12.19 -20.16 4.25
N ALA A 79 -12.54 -18.89 4.09
CA ALA A 79 -13.90 -18.40 4.29
C ALA A 79 -14.76 -18.66 3.05
N THR A 80 -14.26 -18.32 1.86
CA THR A 80 -14.97 -18.50 0.59
C THR A 80 -14.71 -19.86 -0.04
N LYS A 81 -13.51 -20.42 0.13
CA LYS A 81 -13.03 -21.69 -0.46
C LYS A 81 -13.05 -21.71 -2.00
N VAL A 82 -12.86 -20.53 -2.59
CA VAL A 82 -12.85 -20.33 -4.05
C VAL A 82 -11.58 -19.58 -4.44
N TRP A 83 -10.98 -19.93 -5.59
CA TRP A 83 -9.95 -19.13 -6.22
C TRP A 83 -10.59 -17.99 -6.99
N THR A 84 -10.23 -16.75 -6.65
CA THR A 84 -10.71 -15.55 -7.33
C THR A 84 -9.55 -14.85 -8.03
N PRO A 85 -9.71 -14.41 -9.29
CA PRO A 85 -8.68 -13.68 -10.02
C PRO A 85 -8.72 -12.19 -9.66
N LEU A 86 -7.54 -11.58 -9.57
CA LEU A 86 -7.32 -10.15 -9.48
C LEU A 86 -6.45 -9.74 -10.67
N GLU A 87 -6.84 -8.68 -11.36
CA GLU A 87 -6.16 -8.17 -12.54
C GLU A 87 -5.59 -6.76 -12.30
N THR A 88 -4.78 -6.28 -13.24
CA THR A 88 -4.19 -4.94 -13.17
C THR A 88 -5.21 -3.87 -12.82
N GLY A 89 -4.95 -3.13 -11.74
CA GLY A 89 -5.81 -2.07 -11.20
C GLY A 89 -6.83 -2.53 -10.17
N ASP A 90 -7.01 -3.84 -9.98
CA ASP A 90 -7.87 -4.37 -8.93
C ASP A 90 -7.25 -4.19 -7.55
N PHE A 91 -8.11 -4.17 -6.55
CA PHE A 91 -7.78 -3.97 -5.15
C PHE A 91 -8.55 -4.94 -4.28
N GLN A 92 -7.85 -5.62 -3.37
CA GLN A 92 -8.43 -6.58 -2.44
C GLN A 92 -8.24 -6.12 -1.00
N VAL A 93 -9.24 -6.31 -0.16
CA VAL A 93 -9.20 -6.14 1.28
C VAL A 93 -9.55 -7.44 1.97
N ILE A 94 -8.64 -7.97 2.77
CA ILE A 94 -8.88 -9.07 3.70
C ILE A 94 -8.90 -8.48 5.11
N GLN A 95 -10.02 -8.62 5.80
CA GLN A 95 -10.13 -8.37 7.23
C GLN A 95 -9.97 -9.70 7.94
N SER A 96 -8.74 -10.03 8.34
CA SER A 96 -8.43 -11.36 8.89
C SER A 96 -9.10 -11.63 10.24
N ASN A 97 -9.41 -10.60 11.02
CA ASN A 97 -10.26 -10.62 12.20
C ASN A 97 -9.94 -11.81 13.14
N SER A 98 -10.90 -12.71 13.43
CA SER A 98 -10.70 -13.89 14.30
C SER A 98 -9.91 -15.02 13.66
N GLY A 99 -9.37 -14.82 12.48
CA GLY A 99 -8.52 -15.76 11.76
C GLY A 99 -9.08 -16.19 10.41
N ILE A 100 -8.20 -16.17 9.42
CA ILE A 100 -8.41 -16.68 8.06
C ILE A 100 -7.09 -17.28 7.56
N GLU A 101 -7.18 -18.31 6.76
CA GLU A 101 -6.02 -18.79 6.00
C GLU A 101 -6.24 -18.49 4.53
N HIS A 102 -5.18 -18.05 3.85
CA HIS A 102 -5.23 -17.77 2.42
C HIS A 102 -4.02 -18.31 1.67
N SER A 103 -4.15 -18.38 0.36
CA SER A 103 -3.12 -18.78 -0.60
C SER A 103 -3.14 -17.85 -1.80
N GLU A 104 -1.97 -17.56 -2.37
CA GLU A 104 -1.84 -16.62 -3.49
C GLU A 104 -1.02 -17.25 -4.60
N ARG A 105 -1.54 -17.25 -5.83
CA ARG A 105 -0.80 -17.56 -7.06
C ARG A 105 -0.51 -16.29 -7.80
N ILE A 106 0.76 -16.03 -8.05
CA ILE A 106 1.24 -14.81 -8.67
C ILE A 106 1.91 -15.17 -9.98
N SER A 107 1.34 -14.71 -11.08
CA SER A 107 1.85 -15.00 -12.42
C SER A 107 3.12 -14.22 -12.71
N LYS A 108 4.00 -14.78 -13.53
CA LYS A 108 5.19 -14.08 -14.05
C LYS A 108 4.82 -12.73 -14.64
N GLY A 109 5.61 -11.70 -14.34
CA GLY A 109 5.41 -10.31 -14.78
C GLY A 109 4.50 -9.50 -13.89
N THR A 110 3.92 -10.09 -12.86
CA THR A 110 3.07 -9.36 -11.90
C THR A 110 3.90 -8.42 -11.03
N ARG A 111 3.36 -7.23 -10.83
CA ARG A 111 3.78 -6.27 -9.81
C ARG A 111 2.59 -5.96 -8.91
N ASN A 112 2.76 -6.07 -7.61
CA ASN A 112 1.70 -5.75 -6.67
C ASN A 112 2.25 -5.13 -5.38
N PHE A 113 1.42 -4.33 -4.73
CA PHE A 113 1.59 -4.01 -3.32
C PHE A 113 0.80 -4.99 -2.47
N GLN A 114 1.42 -5.44 -1.37
CA GLN A 114 0.72 -6.03 -0.24
C GLN A 114 1.02 -5.20 1.00
N ILE A 115 -0.02 -4.67 1.62
CA ILE A 115 0.08 -3.67 2.69
C ILE A 115 -0.80 -4.12 3.85
N TRP A 116 -0.25 -4.10 5.07
CA TRP A 116 -0.97 -4.56 6.26
C TRP A 116 -1.11 -3.45 7.28
N PHE A 117 -2.32 -3.35 7.80
CA PHE A 117 -2.69 -2.39 8.83
C PHE A 117 -3.21 -3.08 10.08
N ASP A 118 -2.96 -2.46 11.23
CA ASP A 118 -3.59 -2.80 12.50
C ASP A 118 -4.87 -1.96 12.67
N PRO A 119 -6.07 -2.56 12.53
CA PRO A 119 -7.35 -1.86 12.68
C PRO A 119 -7.84 -1.76 14.13
N ASN A 120 -7.00 -1.84 15.13
CA ASN A 120 -7.22 -2.22 16.52
C ASN A 120 -7.34 -3.74 16.67
N PHE A 121 -6.21 -4.41 16.72
CA PHE A 121 -6.10 -5.86 16.80
C PHE A 121 -7.05 -6.48 17.83
N TYR A 122 -7.08 -5.94 19.05
CA TYR A 122 -7.86 -6.49 20.16
C TYR A 122 -9.38 -6.42 19.97
N GLU A 123 -9.87 -5.56 19.10
CA GLU A 123 -11.26 -5.50 18.67
C GLU A 123 -11.52 -6.29 17.38
N ALA A 124 -10.54 -6.34 16.50
CA ALA A 124 -10.63 -7.07 15.25
C ALA A 124 -10.79 -8.59 15.49
N VAL A 125 -9.99 -9.18 16.37
CA VAL A 125 -10.04 -10.63 16.67
C VAL A 125 -11.39 -11.13 17.25
N LYS A 126 -12.26 -10.20 17.65
CA LYS A 126 -13.62 -10.53 18.13
C LYS A 126 -14.65 -10.66 16.99
N LYS A 127 -14.29 -10.32 15.77
CA LYS A 127 -15.17 -10.28 14.60
C LYS A 127 -14.91 -11.49 13.69
N ALA A 128 -15.90 -11.89 12.92
CA ALA A 128 -15.70 -12.87 11.86
C ALA A 128 -14.80 -12.30 10.75
N PRO A 129 -13.95 -13.13 10.11
CA PRO A 129 -13.14 -12.68 8.97
C PRO A 129 -14.03 -12.32 7.78
N SER A 130 -13.56 -11.41 6.96
CA SER A 130 -14.21 -11.03 5.70
C SER A 130 -13.17 -10.72 4.63
N TYR A 131 -13.62 -10.79 3.39
CA TYR A 131 -12.81 -10.57 2.22
C TYR A 131 -13.65 -9.90 1.12
N THR A 132 -13.08 -8.94 0.44
CA THR A 132 -13.74 -8.22 -0.64
C THR A 132 -12.76 -7.87 -1.74
N ASP A 133 -13.11 -8.22 -2.99
CA ASP A 133 -12.44 -7.73 -4.19
C ASP A 133 -13.16 -6.50 -4.73
N TYR A 134 -12.39 -5.50 -5.10
CA TYR A 134 -12.83 -4.29 -5.77
C TYR A 134 -12.18 -4.23 -7.15
N HIS A 135 -12.98 -4.14 -8.20
CA HIS A 135 -12.45 -4.10 -9.55
C HIS A 135 -12.04 -2.69 -9.97
N SER A 136 -11.03 -2.59 -10.81
CA SER A 136 -10.49 -1.31 -11.30
C SER A 136 -11.54 -0.39 -11.92
N LYS A 137 -12.53 -0.97 -12.62
CA LYS A 137 -13.67 -0.25 -13.24
C LYS A 137 -14.59 0.44 -12.25
N ASP A 138 -14.57 0.01 -10.98
CA ASP A 138 -15.45 0.54 -9.93
C ASP A 138 -14.87 1.82 -9.29
N PHE A 139 -13.57 2.08 -9.49
CA PHE A 139 -12.90 3.30 -9.05
C PHE A 139 -12.90 4.36 -10.14
N LYS A 140 -13.76 5.36 -9.98
CA LYS A 140 -13.82 6.49 -10.92
C LYS A 140 -12.69 7.48 -10.60
N PRO A 141 -11.75 7.72 -11.53
CA PRO A 141 -10.72 8.74 -11.33
C PRO A 141 -11.36 10.11 -11.21
N ILE A 142 -10.83 10.93 -10.34
CA ILE A 142 -11.14 12.37 -10.26
C ILE A 142 -9.98 13.17 -10.85
N MET A 143 -10.31 14.33 -11.45
CA MET A 143 -9.33 15.28 -11.95
C MET A 143 -9.42 16.55 -11.10
N GLU A 144 -8.35 16.89 -10.43
CA GLU A 144 -8.24 18.06 -9.57
C GLU A 144 -6.85 18.69 -9.74
N ASP A 145 -6.79 19.98 -10.04
CA ASP A 145 -5.56 20.75 -10.24
C ASP A 145 -4.55 20.11 -11.22
N GLY A 146 -5.06 19.44 -12.28
CA GLY A 146 -4.21 18.76 -13.27
C GLY A 146 -3.69 17.40 -12.83
N ILE A 147 -4.09 16.89 -11.67
CA ILE A 147 -3.73 15.58 -11.15
C ILE A 147 -4.91 14.62 -11.30
N LYS A 148 -4.70 13.51 -12.01
CA LYS A 148 -5.65 12.40 -12.03
C LYS A 148 -5.45 11.57 -10.78
N THR A 149 -6.50 11.39 -9.98
CA THR A 149 -6.44 10.67 -8.70
C THR A 149 -7.41 9.49 -8.70
N ILE A 150 -6.92 8.32 -8.28
CA ILE A 150 -7.76 7.18 -7.88
C ILE A 150 -7.74 7.09 -6.35
N ILE A 151 -8.94 7.08 -5.74
CA ILE A 151 -9.12 6.93 -4.29
C ILE A 151 -9.48 5.47 -4.01
N TYR A 152 -8.53 4.69 -3.51
CA TYR A 152 -8.78 3.30 -3.11
C TYR A 152 -9.42 3.20 -1.73
N VAL A 153 -8.97 4.01 -0.77
CA VAL A 153 -9.47 4.04 0.61
C VAL A 153 -9.63 5.48 1.07
N GLY A 154 -10.65 5.77 1.87
CA GLY A 154 -10.92 7.07 2.45
C GLY A 154 -12.16 7.75 1.89
N LYS A 155 -12.30 9.04 2.14
CA LYS A 155 -13.49 9.81 1.71
C LYS A 155 -13.65 9.76 0.19
N GLY A 156 -14.81 9.31 -0.27
CA GLY A 156 -15.13 9.17 -1.70
C GLY A 156 -14.80 7.80 -2.29
N SER A 157 -14.18 6.89 -1.52
CA SER A 157 -13.98 5.50 -1.92
C SER A 157 -15.22 4.65 -1.66
N ILE A 158 -15.31 3.54 -2.42
CA ILE A 158 -16.30 2.48 -2.21
C ILE A 158 -15.81 1.39 -1.25
N ALA A 159 -14.50 1.39 -0.94
CA ALA A 159 -13.90 0.35 -0.11
C ALA A 159 -14.30 0.50 1.36
N ASN A 160 -14.67 -0.63 1.96
CA ASN A 160 -14.98 -0.71 3.38
C ASN A 160 -13.75 -1.24 4.14
N VAL A 161 -13.21 -0.42 5.04
CA VAL A 161 -12.03 -0.74 5.85
C VAL A 161 -12.30 -0.51 7.33
N LEU A 162 -11.62 -1.26 8.19
CA LEU A 162 -11.73 -1.14 9.65
C LEU A 162 -10.72 -0.15 10.24
N THR A 163 -9.57 0.04 9.58
CA THR A 163 -8.48 0.91 10.05
C THR A 163 -8.92 2.37 10.09
N PRO A 164 -9.01 3.00 11.28
CA PRO A 164 -9.51 4.36 11.41
C PRO A 164 -8.60 5.39 10.74
N GLY A 165 -9.19 6.36 10.04
CA GLY A 165 -8.48 7.50 9.45
C GLY A 165 -7.54 7.15 8.30
N LEU A 166 -7.62 5.94 7.78
CA LEU A 166 -6.81 5.50 6.64
C LEU A 166 -7.31 6.13 5.33
N SER A 167 -6.36 6.65 4.54
CA SER A 167 -6.60 7.04 3.15
C SER A 167 -5.49 6.50 2.26
N ILE A 168 -5.86 5.92 1.12
CA ILE A 168 -4.93 5.38 0.12
C ILE A 168 -5.33 5.89 -1.25
N LYS A 169 -4.38 6.51 -1.95
CA LYS A 169 -4.61 7.08 -3.27
C LYS A 169 -3.45 6.80 -4.22
N ARG A 170 -3.76 6.82 -5.52
CA ARG A 170 -2.78 6.81 -6.60
C ARG A 170 -2.96 8.08 -7.42
N LEU A 171 -1.86 8.83 -7.57
CA LEU A 171 -1.82 10.11 -8.26
C LEU A 171 -1.07 9.94 -9.58
N PHE A 172 -1.61 10.49 -10.64
CA PHE A 172 -1.02 10.46 -11.97
C PHE A 172 -0.76 11.88 -12.44
N PHE A 173 0.46 12.12 -12.85
CA PHE A 173 0.98 13.38 -13.36
C PHE A 173 1.29 13.20 -14.84
N ASP A 174 0.65 13.95 -15.72
CA ASP A 174 0.68 13.73 -17.17
C ASP A 174 1.73 14.57 -17.90
N LYS A 175 2.37 15.51 -17.22
CA LYS A 175 3.34 16.44 -17.81
C LYS A 175 4.27 17.06 -16.77
N LYS A 176 5.33 17.71 -17.25
CA LYS A 176 6.18 18.53 -16.42
C LYS A 176 5.36 19.63 -15.71
N ALA A 177 5.34 19.57 -14.40
CA ALA A 177 4.70 20.60 -13.58
C ALA A 177 5.17 20.50 -12.12
N LYS A 178 4.92 21.60 -11.41
CA LYS A 178 5.05 21.68 -9.97
C LYS A 178 3.66 21.73 -9.35
N TYR A 179 3.44 20.86 -8.39
CA TYR A 179 2.16 20.70 -7.70
C TYR A 179 2.35 20.98 -6.22
N SER A 180 1.35 21.61 -5.60
CA SER A 180 1.29 21.78 -4.15
C SER A 180 0.14 20.93 -3.60
N LEU A 181 0.48 19.95 -2.78
CA LEU A 181 -0.50 19.08 -2.14
C LEU A 181 -0.77 19.59 -0.72
N GLN A 182 -2.06 19.74 -0.40
CA GLN A 182 -2.50 20.06 0.95
C GLN A 182 -2.51 18.80 1.81
N LEU A 183 -1.84 18.84 2.95
CA LEU A 183 -1.73 17.74 3.90
C LEU A 183 -2.36 18.13 5.23
N ASP A 184 -2.92 17.14 5.95
CA ASP A 184 -3.28 17.31 7.36
C ASP A 184 -2.04 17.11 8.25
N LYS A 185 -1.65 18.14 9.00
CA LYS A 185 -0.52 18.05 9.95
C LYS A 185 -0.70 17.01 11.06
N ASN A 186 -1.93 16.54 11.29
CA ASN A 186 -2.22 15.48 12.26
C ASN A 186 -2.10 14.08 11.65
N SER A 187 -1.73 13.98 10.38
CA SER A 187 -1.52 12.74 9.64
C SER A 187 -0.04 12.48 9.36
N SER A 188 0.28 11.22 9.16
CA SER A 188 1.54 10.73 8.60
C SER A 188 1.27 10.23 7.20
N TYR A 189 2.11 10.63 6.25
CA TYR A 189 2.03 10.25 4.85
C TYR A 189 3.25 9.46 4.44
N THR A 190 3.08 8.40 3.65
CA THR A 190 4.18 7.80 2.91
C THR A 190 3.83 7.84 1.44
N PHE A 191 4.65 8.55 0.66
CA PHE A 191 4.59 8.58 -0.79
C PHE A 191 5.58 7.57 -1.36
N TYR A 192 5.15 6.77 -2.31
CA TYR A 192 5.95 5.81 -3.04
C TYR A 192 5.95 6.18 -4.53
N VAL A 193 7.12 6.32 -5.13
CA VAL A 193 7.26 6.65 -6.55
C VAL A 193 7.05 5.37 -7.38
N LEU A 194 5.91 5.27 -8.06
CA LEU A 194 5.62 4.15 -8.95
C LEU A 194 6.25 4.31 -10.33
N LYS A 195 6.31 5.55 -10.83
CA LYS A 195 6.84 5.88 -12.15
C LYS A 195 7.42 7.28 -12.18
N GLY A 196 8.51 7.45 -12.90
CA GLY A 196 9.16 8.73 -13.16
C GLY A 196 10.16 9.14 -12.08
N ASP A 197 10.90 10.21 -12.38
CA ASP A 197 11.78 10.88 -11.44
C ASP A 197 11.06 12.14 -10.93
N THR A 198 11.15 12.38 -9.64
CA THR A 198 10.42 13.47 -8.99
C THR A 198 11.28 14.17 -7.94
N VAL A 199 10.94 15.41 -7.65
CA VAL A 199 11.46 16.15 -6.50
C VAL A 199 10.29 16.38 -5.54
N ILE A 200 10.37 15.85 -4.34
CA ILE A 200 9.38 16.04 -3.28
C ILE A 200 10.02 16.87 -2.17
N ASP A 201 9.51 18.09 -1.97
CA ASP A 201 9.99 19.04 -0.98
C ASP A 201 11.53 19.22 -1.01
N GLY A 202 12.07 19.42 -2.21
CA GLY A 202 13.51 19.57 -2.46
C GLY A 202 14.33 18.29 -2.49
N ASN A 203 13.72 17.12 -2.28
CA ASN A 203 14.41 15.83 -2.26
C ASN A 203 14.18 15.07 -3.56
N ALA A 204 15.24 14.72 -4.28
CA ALA A 204 15.16 13.92 -5.50
C ALA A 204 14.87 12.45 -5.19
N LEU A 205 13.85 11.90 -5.86
CA LEU A 205 13.39 10.53 -5.75
C LEU A 205 13.21 9.92 -7.14
N THR A 206 13.44 8.63 -7.25
CA THR A 206 13.25 7.84 -8.46
C THR A 206 12.26 6.70 -8.24
N SER A 207 11.89 5.98 -9.29
CA SER A 207 10.99 4.83 -9.17
C SER A 207 11.46 3.84 -8.10
N ASP A 208 10.52 3.41 -7.27
CA ASP A 208 10.68 2.53 -6.10
C ASP A 208 11.25 3.20 -4.83
N ASP A 209 11.62 4.47 -4.89
CA ASP A 209 11.88 5.24 -3.69
C ASP A 209 10.57 5.59 -2.96
N ALA A 210 10.67 5.78 -1.66
CA ALA A 210 9.58 6.30 -0.85
C ALA A 210 10.04 7.45 0.05
N VAL A 211 9.10 8.26 0.50
CA VAL A 211 9.33 9.31 1.48
C VAL A 211 8.19 9.32 2.49
N ARG A 212 8.52 9.30 3.79
CA ARG A 212 7.57 9.47 4.88
C ARG A 212 7.59 10.91 5.38
N ILE A 213 6.41 11.49 5.52
CA ILE A 213 6.21 12.91 5.86
C ILE A 213 5.22 13.01 7.00
N SER A 214 5.50 13.89 7.98
CA SER A 214 4.58 14.23 9.06
C SER A 214 4.80 15.68 9.51
N ASN A 215 3.79 16.27 10.15
CA ASN A 215 3.81 17.66 10.63
C ASN A 215 4.10 18.68 9.51
N LEU A 216 3.50 18.49 8.35
CA LEU A 216 3.59 19.38 7.18
C LEU A 216 2.18 19.65 6.67
N GLU A 217 1.88 20.89 6.29
CA GLU A 217 0.56 21.29 5.75
C GLU A 217 0.58 21.44 4.22
N ASN A 218 1.74 21.72 3.63
CA ASN A 218 1.90 21.85 2.19
C ASN A 218 3.09 21.03 1.75
N LEU A 219 2.93 20.27 0.68
CA LEU A 219 3.98 19.45 0.09
C LEU A 219 4.17 19.82 -1.37
N GLU A 220 5.38 20.25 -1.73
CA GLU A 220 5.73 20.50 -3.11
C GLU A 220 6.18 19.22 -3.81
N VAL A 221 5.58 18.94 -4.96
CA VAL A 221 5.91 17.78 -5.81
C VAL A 221 6.20 18.27 -7.22
N GLU A 222 7.35 17.90 -7.75
CA GLU A 222 7.78 18.28 -9.10
C GLU A 222 8.11 17.03 -9.93
N PHE A 223 7.56 16.96 -11.13
CA PHE A 223 7.93 15.98 -12.15
C PHE A 223 8.48 16.69 -13.38
N GLU A 224 9.55 16.18 -13.97
CA GLU A 224 10.09 16.68 -15.24
C GLU A 224 9.31 16.18 -16.46
N ILE A 225 8.66 15.03 -16.32
CA ILE A 225 7.80 14.39 -17.32
C ILE A 225 6.57 13.81 -16.62
N GLU A 226 5.88 12.87 -17.23
CA GLU A 226 4.82 12.10 -16.58
C GLU A 226 5.34 11.29 -15.38
N GLY A 227 4.50 11.08 -14.39
CA GLY A 227 4.86 10.28 -13.22
C GLY A 227 3.67 9.75 -12.45
N GLU A 228 3.95 8.87 -11.50
CA GLU A 228 2.94 8.27 -10.63
C GLU A 228 3.43 8.17 -9.20
N LEU A 229 2.59 8.60 -8.27
CA LEU A 229 2.76 8.39 -6.83
C LEU A 229 1.63 7.52 -6.29
N PHE A 230 1.99 6.62 -5.40
CA PHE A 230 1.05 5.93 -4.53
C PHE A 230 1.28 6.45 -3.12
N TYR A 231 0.23 6.88 -2.43
CA TYR A 231 0.41 7.33 -1.07
C TYR A 231 -0.59 6.73 -0.09
N ILE A 232 -0.11 6.58 1.13
CA ILE A 232 -0.85 6.15 2.30
C ILE A 232 -0.83 7.29 3.30
N GLU A 233 -1.99 7.66 3.79
CA GLU A 233 -2.21 8.58 4.90
C GLU A 233 -2.78 7.80 6.08
N THR A 234 -2.20 8.00 7.26
CA THR A 234 -2.67 7.44 8.53
C THR A 234 -2.67 8.52 9.60
N PRO A 235 -3.53 8.48 10.62
CA PRO A 235 -3.45 9.40 11.75
C PRO A 235 -2.07 9.35 12.41
N LEU A 236 -1.50 10.51 12.75
CA LEU A 236 -0.19 10.58 13.43
C LEU A 236 -0.23 9.94 14.81
N VAL A 237 -1.37 10.04 15.48
CA VAL A 237 -1.61 9.47 16.82
C VAL A 237 -2.81 8.54 16.75
N SER A 238 -2.62 7.31 17.20
CA SER A 238 -3.70 6.35 17.36
C SER A 238 -4.39 6.51 18.72
N ASN A 239 -5.69 6.24 18.77
CA ASN A 239 -6.49 6.16 20.00
C ASN A 239 -6.54 4.74 20.61
N TYR A 240 -5.78 3.80 20.08
CA TYR A 240 -5.63 2.44 20.59
C TYR A 240 -4.16 1.99 20.53
N LYS A 241 -3.83 0.95 21.31
CA LYS A 241 -2.49 0.37 21.34
C LYS A 241 -2.28 -0.53 20.12
N MET A 242 -1.21 -0.30 19.37
CA MET A 242 -0.82 -1.15 18.26
C MET A 242 -0.22 -2.47 18.76
N ILE A 243 -0.45 -3.56 18.02
CA ILE A 243 0.10 -4.87 18.36
C ILE A 243 1.63 -4.91 18.30
N TRP A 244 2.23 -4.06 17.48
CA TRP A 244 3.68 -3.99 17.27
C TRP A 244 4.40 -2.95 18.16
N SER A 245 3.67 -2.19 18.98
CA SER A 245 4.20 -1.10 19.86
C SER A 245 4.44 -1.55 21.29
#